data_d3f49d5e866f43f6bef58fa928fa8c30
#
_entry.id   d3f49d5e866f43f6bef58fa928fa8c30
#
_cell.length_a   1.000
_cell.length_b   1.000
_cell.length_c   1.000
_cell.angle_alpha   90.00
_cell.angle_beta   90.00
_cell.angle_gamma   90.00
#
_symmetry.space_group_name_H-M   'P 1'
#
loop_
_entity.id
_entity.type
_entity.pdbx_description
1 polymer ?
#
loop_
_entity_poly.entity_id
_entity_poly.type
_entity_poly.pdbx_seq_one_letter_code
_entity_poly.pdbx_strand_id
1 'polypeptide(L)'
;YQMINGYGPTEDTVSSTEFRVDRQYDNIPIGKSQRNVRSYIVDSELHRLPVGASGELCHAGRQIARGYHNLPEKTASVFVENPFSVCDDDRRLYRTGDMVRMKGDGNIEYIGRIDSQVKIRGYRVELGEIEGAMLKHGQVKNTAVTVIEKGGNKYIAAYYTGESIPDEQLKTFLEPLLPDYMMPSFFVRIDEMPVTPGGKIDKKALPLPEIATKNTGYVEGTL
;
A
#
# COMPACT_ATOMS: atom_id res chain seq x y z
N TYR A 1 17.41 -23.50 12.40
CA TYR A 1 17.27 -22.11 11.99
C TYR A 1 16.10 -21.50 12.75
N GLN A 2 16.24 -20.24 13.16
CA GLN A 2 15.20 -19.49 13.85
C GLN A 2 14.64 -18.47 12.86
N MET A 3 13.32 -18.50 12.61
CA MET A 3 12.67 -17.55 11.70
C MET A 3 12.08 -16.38 12.53
N ILE A 4 12.33 -15.16 12.08
CA ILE A 4 11.76 -13.95 12.67
C ILE A 4 10.98 -13.23 11.57
N ASN A 5 9.71 -12.91 11.85
CA ASN A 5 8.92 -12.01 11.03
C ASN A 5 9.12 -10.59 11.55
N GLY A 6 9.75 -9.74 10.74
CA GLY A 6 9.97 -8.33 11.05
C GLY A 6 9.01 -7.44 10.24
N TYR A 7 8.45 -6.44 10.88
CA TYR A 7 7.63 -5.41 10.24
C TYR A 7 8.16 -4.03 10.59
N GLY A 8 8.15 -3.14 9.60
CA GLY A 8 8.43 -1.72 9.79
C GLY A 8 8.41 -0.97 8.47
N PRO A 9 7.84 0.25 8.47
CA PRO A 9 7.91 1.16 7.34
C PRO A 9 9.28 1.87 7.29
N THR A 10 9.62 2.43 6.13
CA THR A 10 10.82 3.26 5.95
C THR A 10 10.83 4.46 6.89
N GLU A 11 9.67 5.04 7.12
CA GLU A 11 9.43 6.20 7.98
C GLU A 11 9.70 5.93 9.48
N ASP A 12 9.76 4.66 9.87
CA ASP A 12 10.14 4.19 11.23
C ASP A 12 11.41 3.32 11.19
N THR A 13 12.36 3.68 10.36
CA THR A 13 13.71 3.09 10.27
C THR A 13 13.70 1.57 10.14
N VAL A 14 12.93 1.07 9.15
CA VAL A 14 12.92 -0.31 8.64
C VAL A 14 12.28 -1.36 9.55
N SER A 15 12.53 -1.36 10.86
CA SER A 15 12.05 -2.42 11.75
C SER A 15 11.46 -1.84 13.04
N SER A 16 10.17 -2.01 13.18
CA SER A 16 9.37 -1.47 14.29
C SER A 16 8.85 -2.54 15.22
N THR A 17 8.47 -3.69 14.68
CA THR A 17 7.98 -4.84 15.44
C THR A 17 8.61 -6.14 14.97
N GLU A 18 8.63 -7.15 15.83
CA GLU A 18 9.16 -8.47 15.50
C GLU A 18 8.34 -9.58 16.14
N PHE A 19 8.26 -10.71 15.43
CA PHE A 19 7.65 -11.94 15.91
C PHE A 19 8.54 -13.14 15.63
N ARG A 20 8.83 -13.92 16.66
CA ARG A 20 9.55 -15.19 16.51
C ARG A 20 8.56 -16.28 16.06
N VAL A 21 8.80 -16.83 14.88
CA VAL A 21 7.97 -17.88 14.31
C VAL A 21 8.47 -19.23 14.85
N ASP A 22 7.67 -19.87 15.70
CA ASP A 22 8.01 -21.12 16.40
C ASP A 22 7.20 -22.32 15.91
N ARG A 23 6.19 -22.08 15.06
CA ARG A 23 5.29 -23.09 14.48
C ARG A 23 4.69 -22.56 13.17
N GLN A 24 3.85 -23.36 12.53
CA GLN A 24 3.05 -22.90 11.39
C GLN A 24 1.88 -22.02 11.88
N TYR A 25 1.63 -20.94 11.16
CA TYR A 25 0.55 -19.98 11.40
C TYR A 25 -0.21 -19.75 10.11
N ASP A 26 -1.54 -19.66 10.17
CA ASP A 26 -2.37 -19.25 9.03
C ASP A 26 -2.12 -17.77 8.67
N ASN A 27 -1.96 -16.92 9.69
CA ASN A 27 -1.53 -15.54 9.56
C ASN A 27 -0.42 -15.28 10.60
N ILE A 28 0.81 -15.04 10.11
CA ILE A 28 1.95 -14.78 10.98
C ILE A 28 1.82 -13.36 11.54
N PRO A 29 1.75 -13.18 12.87
CA PRO A 29 1.72 -11.84 13.46
C PRO A 29 2.95 -11.00 13.07
N ILE A 30 2.80 -9.69 13.05
CA ILE A 30 3.94 -8.77 12.96
C ILE A 30 4.62 -8.56 14.32
N GLY A 31 4.05 -9.12 15.38
CA GLY A 31 4.66 -9.27 16.68
C GLY A 31 4.50 -8.08 17.61
N LYS A 32 5.54 -7.81 18.40
CA LYS A 32 5.56 -6.75 19.42
C LYS A 32 6.56 -5.67 19.05
N SER A 33 6.36 -4.47 19.58
CA SER A 33 7.30 -3.35 19.39
C SER A 33 8.71 -3.72 19.82
N GLN A 34 9.67 -3.32 19.02
CA GLN A 34 11.09 -3.36 19.37
C GLN A 34 11.43 -2.35 20.46
N ARG A 35 12.67 -2.42 20.97
CA ARG A 35 13.16 -1.46 21.95
C ARG A 35 13.11 -0.04 21.38
N ASN A 36 12.70 0.92 22.23
CA ASN A 36 12.56 2.34 21.90
C ASN A 36 11.48 2.69 20.86
N VAL A 37 10.67 1.71 20.43
CA VAL A 37 9.48 1.91 19.62
C VAL A 37 8.25 1.74 20.50
N ARG A 38 7.29 2.65 20.37
CA ARG A 38 5.98 2.55 20.97
C ARG A 38 4.95 2.41 19.88
N SER A 39 4.22 1.32 19.89
CA SER A 39 3.13 1.06 18.95
C SER A 39 1.80 1.31 19.61
N TYR A 40 0.94 2.03 18.90
CA TYR A 40 -0.42 2.34 19.29
C TYR A 40 -1.37 1.85 18.20
N ILE A 41 -2.52 1.32 18.60
CA ILE A 41 -3.62 0.99 17.70
C ILE A 41 -4.74 1.97 18.02
N VAL A 42 -5.14 2.75 17.03
CA VAL A 42 -6.02 3.90 17.22
C VAL A 42 -7.17 3.94 16.20
N ASP A 43 -8.20 4.69 16.55
CA ASP A 43 -9.27 5.08 15.61
C ASP A 43 -8.87 6.30 14.75
N SER A 44 -9.81 6.82 13.94
CA SER A 44 -9.59 8.00 13.09
C SER A 44 -9.29 9.28 13.88
N GLU A 45 -9.71 9.36 15.14
CA GLU A 45 -9.57 10.52 16.05
C GLU A 45 -8.36 10.36 16.99
N LEU A 46 -7.52 9.34 16.76
CA LEU A 46 -6.36 9.00 17.58
C LEU A 46 -6.70 8.53 19.01
N HIS A 47 -7.90 7.99 19.27
CA HIS A 47 -8.17 7.33 20.53
C HIS A 47 -7.62 5.90 20.50
N ARG A 48 -7.01 5.46 21.61
CA ARG A 48 -6.53 4.08 21.76
C ARG A 48 -7.68 3.09 21.75
N LEU A 49 -7.53 2.05 20.96
CA LEU A 49 -8.48 0.95 20.88
C LEU A 49 -8.14 -0.18 21.86
N PRO A 50 -9.15 -0.88 22.39
CA PRO A 50 -8.94 -2.02 23.25
C PRO A 50 -8.38 -3.23 22.49
N VAL A 51 -7.80 -4.18 23.24
CA VAL A 51 -7.34 -5.47 22.69
C VAL A 51 -8.48 -6.17 21.95
N GLY A 52 -8.19 -6.64 20.75
CA GLY A 52 -9.15 -7.31 19.86
C GLY A 52 -9.85 -6.37 18.87
N ALA A 53 -9.87 -5.05 19.10
CA ALA A 53 -10.37 -4.10 18.13
C ALA A 53 -9.37 -3.86 17.00
N SER A 54 -9.89 -3.63 15.78
CA SER A 54 -9.09 -3.29 14.62
C SER A 54 -8.98 -1.77 14.48
N GLY A 55 -7.76 -1.28 14.20
CA GLY A 55 -7.50 0.14 14.02
C GLY A 55 -6.20 0.40 13.30
N GLU A 56 -5.89 1.69 13.12
CA GLU A 56 -4.64 2.12 12.51
C GLU A 56 -3.46 1.88 13.45
N LEU A 57 -2.39 1.25 12.91
CA LEU A 57 -1.12 1.16 13.61
C LEU A 57 -0.39 2.50 13.51
N CYS A 58 0.04 2.98 14.67
CA CYS A 58 0.87 4.17 14.75
C CYS A 58 2.13 3.87 15.57
N HIS A 59 3.24 4.49 15.20
CA HIS A 59 4.52 4.35 15.89
C HIS A 59 5.03 5.68 16.44
N ALA A 60 5.66 5.64 17.60
CA ALA A 60 6.39 6.75 18.18
C ALA A 60 7.75 6.27 18.74
N GLY A 61 8.70 7.18 18.82
CA GLY A 61 10.05 6.90 19.31
C GLY A 61 11.13 7.63 18.53
N ARG A 62 12.39 7.46 18.95
CA ARG A 62 13.54 8.16 18.34
C ARG A 62 13.81 7.80 16.89
N GLN A 63 13.36 6.65 16.44
CA GLN A 63 13.63 6.15 15.09
C GLN A 63 12.65 6.71 14.03
N ILE A 64 11.62 7.46 14.44
CA ILE A 64 10.68 8.11 13.53
C ILE A 64 11.40 9.14 12.67
N ALA A 65 11.26 9.04 11.36
CA ALA A 65 11.86 9.96 10.39
C ALA A 65 11.38 11.41 10.62
N ARG A 66 12.19 12.38 10.19
CA ARG A 66 11.85 13.80 10.31
C ARG A 66 10.67 14.21 9.42
N GLY A 67 10.46 13.51 8.32
CA GLY A 67 9.41 13.78 7.34
C GLY A 67 9.87 13.50 5.92
N TYR A 68 9.06 13.87 4.96
CA TYR A 68 9.36 13.76 3.54
C TYR A 68 10.06 15.03 3.04
N HIS A 69 11.14 14.86 2.30
CA HIS A 69 11.92 15.96 1.76
C HIS A 69 11.09 16.83 0.81
N ASN A 70 11.07 18.14 1.04
CA ASN A 70 10.30 19.13 0.26
C ASN A 70 8.78 18.86 0.16
N LEU A 71 8.21 18.06 1.07
CA LEU A 71 6.78 17.74 1.11
C LEU A 71 6.20 18.03 2.50
N PRO A 72 6.09 19.30 2.92
CA PRO A 72 5.64 19.66 4.27
C PRO A 72 4.20 19.26 4.55
N GLU A 73 3.29 19.39 3.61
CA GLU A 73 1.88 19.01 3.76
C GLU A 73 1.73 17.49 3.94
N LYS A 74 2.41 16.70 3.09
CA LYS A 74 2.44 15.24 3.24
C LYS A 74 3.08 14.83 4.56
N THR A 75 4.12 15.53 5.00
CA THR A 75 4.74 15.30 6.31
C THR A 75 3.75 15.54 7.43
N ALA A 76 3.08 16.70 7.45
CA ALA A 76 2.11 17.05 8.49
C ALA A 76 0.89 16.11 8.54
N SER A 77 0.49 15.51 7.43
CA SER A 77 -0.65 14.59 7.37
C SER A 77 -0.39 13.23 8.02
N VAL A 78 0.86 12.78 8.09
CA VAL A 78 1.21 11.44 8.61
C VAL A 78 2.11 11.47 9.84
N PHE A 79 2.90 12.54 10.05
CA PHE A 79 3.70 12.74 11.24
C PHE A 79 3.03 13.79 12.13
N VAL A 80 2.16 13.33 12.99
CA VAL A 80 1.32 14.17 13.85
C VAL A 80 1.89 14.29 15.27
N GLU A 81 1.34 15.18 16.08
CA GLU A 81 1.62 15.22 17.52
C GLU A 81 1.10 13.93 18.18
N ASN A 82 1.91 13.38 19.09
CA ASN A 82 1.54 12.16 19.80
C ASN A 82 0.71 12.51 21.06
N PRO A 83 -0.60 12.23 21.07
CA PRO A 83 -1.44 12.51 22.25
C PRO A 83 -1.09 11.63 23.45
N PHE A 84 -0.27 10.58 23.24
CA PHE A 84 0.14 9.63 24.28
C PHE A 84 1.59 9.87 24.73
N SER A 85 2.19 10.96 24.34
CA SER A 85 3.59 11.27 24.64
C SER A 85 3.85 11.35 26.14
N VAL A 86 4.92 10.71 26.59
CA VAL A 86 5.37 10.72 27.98
C VAL A 86 6.80 11.27 28.13
N CYS A 87 7.48 11.54 27.02
CA CYS A 87 8.84 12.11 27.00
C CYS A 87 9.11 12.79 25.65
N ASP A 88 10.20 13.55 25.57
CA ASP A 88 10.54 14.31 24.35
C ASP A 88 10.81 13.40 23.15
N ASP A 89 11.29 12.18 23.37
CA ASP A 89 11.63 11.24 22.30
C ASP A 89 10.41 10.66 21.58
N ASP A 90 9.22 10.75 22.16
CA ASP A 90 7.99 10.21 21.60
C ASP A 90 6.91 11.25 21.32
N ARG A 91 7.28 12.54 21.25
CA ARG A 91 6.33 13.64 20.92
C ARG A 91 5.68 13.50 19.56
N ARG A 92 6.30 12.78 18.64
CA ARG A 92 5.79 12.60 17.28
C ARG A 92 5.25 11.19 17.12
N LEU A 93 4.11 11.11 16.46
CA LEU A 93 3.42 9.89 16.09
C LEU A 93 3.43 9.76 14.57
N TYR A 94 3.92 8.64 14.06
CA TYR A 94 3.82 8.29 12.66
C TYR A 94 2.61 7.40 12.42
N ARG A 95 1.70 7.84 11.57
CA ARG A 95 0.52 7.11 11.12
C ARG A 95 0.93 6.22 9.95
N THR A 96 0.91 4.90 10.15
CA THR A 96 1.41 3.95 9.14
C THR A 96 0.45 3.76 7.97
N GLY A 97 -0.85 4.03 8.16
CA GLY A 97 -1.92 3.65 7.25
C GLY A 97 -2.19 2.14 7.21
N ASP A 98 -1.60 1.37 8.11
CA ASP A 98 -1.82 -0.07 8.23
C ASP A 98 -2.92 -0.38 9.24
N MET A 99 -3.90 -1.17 8.84
CA MET A 99 -4.96 -1.70 9.69
C MET A 99 -4.45 -2.96 10.39
N VAL A 100 -4.52 -2.95 11.70
CA VAL A 100 -4.02 -4.04 12.54
C VAL A 100 -4.97 -4.34 13.69
N ARG A 101 -4.70 -5.42 14.42
CA ARG A 101 -5.40 -5.78 15.65
C ARG A 101 -4.41 -6.33 16.68
N MET A 102 -4.53 -5.88 17.93
CA MET A 102 -3.76 -6.46 19.04
C MET A 102 -4.44 -7.72 19.54
N LYS A 103 -3.69 -8.80 19.66
CA LYS A 103 -4.16 -10.07 20.24
C LYS A 103 -4.02 -10.05 21.76
N GLY A 104 -4.73 -10.97 22.43
CA GLY A 104 -4.68 -11.08 23.90
C GLY A 104 -3.28 -11.38 24.48
N ASP A 105 -2.37 -11.92 23.69
CA ASP A 105 -0.97 -12.18 24.04
C ASP A 105 -0.05 -10.97 23.82
N GLY A 106 -0.61 -9.85 23.35
CA GLY A 106 0.09 -8.61 23.05
C GLY A 106 0.80 -8.59 21.69
N ASN A 107 0.67 -9.64 20.87
CA ASN A 107 1.14 -9.61 19.50
C ASN A 107 0.18 -8.82 18.59
N ILE A 108 0.75 -8.12 17.62
CA ILE A 108 0.00 -7.37 16.63
C ILE A 108 -0.19 -8.23 15.38
N GLU A 109 -1.42 -8.32 14.92
CA GLU A 109 -1.81 -8.99 13.69
C GLU A 109 -2.09 -7.97 12.59
N TYR A 110 -1.46 -8.14 11.44
CA TYR A 110 -1.69 -7.30 10.28
C TYR A 110 -2.96 -7.74 9.55
N ILE A 111 -3.83 -6.80 9.24
CA ILE A 111 -5.11 -7.05 8.55
C ILE A 111 -5.04 -6.56 7.10
N GLY A 112 -4.46 -5.38 6.86
CA GLY A 112 -4.39 -4.78 5.53
C GLY A 112 -3.98 -3.31 5.56
N ARG A 113 -4.29 -2.58 4.49
CA ARG A 113 -4.10 -1.13 4.39
C ARG A 113 -5.42 -0.40 4.52
N ILE A 114 -5.38 0.79 5.14
CA ILE A 114 -6.50 1.74 5.19
C ILE A 114 -6.64 2.47 3.86
N ASP A 115 -5.51 2.75 3.22
CA ASP A 115 -5.40 3.43 1.93
C ASP A 115 -5.29 2.43 0.76
N SER A 116 -5.15 2.97 -0.45
CA SER A 116 -4.98 2.17 -1.68
C SER A 116 -3.54 1.78 -1.97
N GLN A 117 -2.62 1.98 -1.02
CA GLN A 117 -1.22 1.61 -1.18
C GLN A 117 -1.05 0.10 -1.21
N VAL A 118 -0.20 -0.39 -2.08
CA VAL A 118 0.01 -1.83 -2.29
C VAL A 118 1.50 -2.17 -2.32
N LYS A 119 1.83 -3.40 -1.93
CA LYS A 119 3.18 -3.95 -2.14
C LYS A 119 3.17 -4.84 -3.38
N ILE A 120 3.96 -4.47 -4.40
CA ILE A 120 4.12 -5.21 -5.65
C ILE A 120 5.59 -5.56 -5.82
N ARG A 121 5.93 -6.84 -5.85
CA ARG A 121 7.32 -7.34 -5.96
C ARG A 121 8.28 -6.70 -4.94
N GLY A 122 7.80 -6.41 -3.73
CA GLY A 122 8.57 -5.76 -2.66
C GLY A 122 8.58 -4.22 -2.70
N TYR A 123 8.15 -3.61 -3.79
CA TYR A 123 8.04 -2.15 -3.90
C TYR A 123 6.73 -1.64 -3.31
N ARG A 124 6.82 -0.52 -2.61
CA ARG A 124 5.66 0.24 -2.10
C ARG A 124 5.12 1.13 -3.22
N VAL A 125 3.91 0.83 -3.69
CA VAL A 125 3.28 1.52 -4.82
C VAL A 125 2.07 2.31 -4.34
N GLU A 126 2.09 3.60 -4.63
CA GLU A 126 0.96 4.51 -4.43
C GLU A 126 0.10 4.53 -5.70
N LEU A 127 -1.02 3.80 -5.70
CA LEU A 127 -1.89 3.75 -6.88
C LEU A 127 -2.40 5.14 -7.28
N GLY A 128 -2.57 6.05 -6.31
CA GLY A 128 -2.97 7.44 -6.58
C GLY A 128 -1.92 8.26 -7.34
N GLU A 129 -0.63 7.95 -7.25
CA GLU A 129 0.41 8.61 -8.06
C GLU A 129 0.27 8.21 -9.53
N ILE A 130 -0.06 6.95 -9.80
CA ILE A 130 -0.32 6.46 -11.15
C ILE A 130 -1.59 7.11 -11.71
N GLU A 131 -2.67 7.18 -10.91
CA GLU A 131 -3.90 7.88 -11.26
C GLU A 131 -3.61 9.34 -11.61
N GLY A 132 -2.85 10.04 -10.76
CA GLY A 132 -2.44 11.43 -10.98
C GLY A 132 -1.58 11.63 -12.24
N ALA A 133 -0.70 10.67 -12.57
CA ALA A 133 0.10 10.72 -13.80
C ALA A 133 -0.77 10.50 -15.05
N MET A 134 -1.69 9.53 -15.01
CA MET A 134 -2.64 9.24 -16.08
C MET A 134 -3.52 10.45 -16.42
N LEU A 135 -4.02 11.16 -15.41
CA LEU A 135 -4.88 12.36 -15.60
C LEU A 135 -4.17 13.54 -16.26
N LYS A 136 -2.83 13.55 -16.31
CA LYS A 136 -2.08 14.59 -17.06
C LYS A 136 -2.14 14.37 -18.56
N HIS A 137 -2.54 13.20 -19.04
CA HIS A 137 -2.72 12.93 -20.46
C HIS A 137 -4.04 13.55 -20.95
N GLY A 138 -3.97 14.47 -21.94
CA GLY A 138 -5.11 15.29 -22.35
C GLY A 138 -6.33 14.53 -22.88
N GLN A 139 -6.17 13.25 -23.28
CA GLN A 139 -7.24 12.39 -23.78
C GLN A 139 -7.86 11.50 -22.70
N VAL A 140 -7.31 11.49 -21.48
CA VAL A 140 -7.84 10.77 -20.31
C VAL A 140 -8.77 11.70 -19.52
N LYS A 141 -10.03 11.31 -19.33
CA LYS A 141 -11.02 12.09 -18.57
C LYS A 141 -11.08 11.70 -17.11
N ASN A 142 -11.18 10.39 -16.86
CA ASN A 142 -11.16 9.81 -15.52
C ASN A 142 -10.27 8.57 -15.52
N THR A 143 -9.72 8.24 -14.36
CA THR A 143 -8.91 7.04 -14.20
C THR A 143 -9.12 6.39 -12.85
N ALA A 144 -8.92 5.09 -12.80
CA ALA A 144 -8.85 4.29 -11.58
C ALA A 144 -7.76 3.24 -11.74
N VAL A 145 -6.93 3.09 -10.72
CA VAL A 145 -5.87 2.09 -10.73
C VAL A 145 -6.11 1.07 -9.63
N THR A 146 -5.94 -0.20 -9.96
CA THR A 146 -6.09 -1.30 -9.01
C THR A 146 -5.02 -2.36 -9.23
N VAL A 147 -4.90 -3.27 -8.28
CA VAL A 147 -4.04 -4.45 -8.40
C VAL A 147 -4.90 -5.66 -8.68
N ILE A 148 -4.50 -6.43 -9.67
CA ILE A 148 -5.07 -7.73 -9.99
C ILE A 148 -4.09 -8.83 -9.65
N GLU A 149 -4.59 -9.95 -9.13
CA GLU A 149 -3.79 -11.14 -8.88
C GLU A 149 -4.10 -12.22 -9.92
N LYS A 150 -3.05 -12.77 -10.53
CA LYS A 150 -3.17 -13.92 -11.42
C LYS A 150 -1.94 -14.81 -11.30
N GLY A 151 -2.16 -16.12 -11.09
CA GLY A 151 -1.06 -17.07 -10.94
C GLY A 151 -0.09 -16.74 -9.80
N GLY A 152 -0.57 -16.18 -8.70
CA GLY A 152 0.24 -15.77 -7.56
C GLY A 152 1.06 -14.48 -7.76
N ASN A 153 0.92 -13.83 -8.91
CA ASN A 153 1.59 -12.56 -9.20
C ASN A 153 0.60 -11.39 -9.15
N LYS A 154 1.10 -10.24 -8.69
CA LYS A 154 0.37 -8.97 -8.64
C LYS A 154 0.74 -8.10 -9.84
N TYR A 155 -0.29 -7.54 -10.49
CA TYR A 155 -0.16 -6.66 -11.65
C TYR A 155 -0.95 -5.37 -11.41
N ILE A 156 -0.42 -4.25 -11.91
CA ILE A 156 -1.12 -2.97 -11.90
C ILE A 156 -2.00 -2.89 -13.15
N ALA A 157 -3.28 -2.60 -12.97
CA ALA A 157 -4.23 -2.35 -14.03
C ALA A 157 -4.76 -0.92 -13.91
N ALA A 158 -4.57 -0.11 -14.96
CA ALA A 158 -5.06 1.25 -15.07
C ALA A 158 -6.30 1.28 -15.98
N TYR A 159 -7.41 1.70 -15.43
CA TYR A 159 -8.67 1.89 -16.13
C TYR A 159 -8.85 3.38 -16.43
N TYR A 160 -9.34 3.71 -17.60
CA TYR A 160 -9.58 5.10 -17.96
C TYR A 160 -10.80 5.28 -18.85
N THR A 161 -11.40 6.47 -18.77
CA THR A 161 -12.41 6.94 -19.70
C THR A 161 -11.84 8.06 -20.58
N GLY A 162 -12.39 8.25 -21.76
CA GLY A 162 -11.89 9.24 -22.72
C GLY A 162 -11.69 8.64 -24.10
N GLU A 163 -10.76 9.19 -24.87
CA GLU A 163 -10.43 8.69 -26.19
C GLU A 163 -9.69 7.34 -26.11
N SER A 164 -9.78 6.54 -27.17
CA SER A 164 -9.00 5.30 -27.25
C SER A 164 -7.55 5.63 -27.54
N ILE A 165 -6.66 5.24 -26.64
CA ILE A 165 -5.23 5.53 -26.71
C ILE A 165 -4.49 4.18 -26.80
N PRO A 166 -3.57 3.99 -27.75
CA PRO A 166 -2.72 2.80 -27.77
C PRO A 166 -1.89 2.64 -26.50
N ASP A 167 -1.78 1.41 -25.96
CA ASP A 167 -1.04 1.12 -24.74
C ASP A 167 0.40 1.64 -24.77
N GLU A 168 1.08 1.49 -25.91
CA GLU A 168 2.46 1.97 -26.09
C GLU A 168 2.57 3.49 -25.98
N GLN A 169 1.55 4.23 -26.43
CA GLN A 169 1.52 5.68 -26.27
C GLN A 169 1.35 6.08 -24.80
N LEU A 170 0.48 5.38 -24.06
CA LEU A 170 0.32 5.61 -22.61
C LEU A 170 1.60 5.28 -21.86
N LYS A 171 2.27 4.18 -22.18
CA LYS A 171 3.56 3.81 -21.58
C LYS A 171 4.61 4.90 -21.82
N THR A 172 4.82 5.28 -23.08
CA THR A 172 5.79 6.34 -23.44
C THR A 172 5.51 7.66 -22.72
N PHE A 173 4.22 8.00 -22.54
CA PHE A 173 3.82 9.21 -21.81
C PHE A 173 4.13 9.09 -20.30
N LEU A 174 3.97 7.91 -19.71
CA LEU A 174 4.15 7.67 -18.28
C LEU A 174 5.63 7.43 -17.89
N GLU A 175 6.47 6.91 -18.79
CA GLU A 175 7.89 6.64 -18.53
C GLU A 175 8.66 7.80 -17.87
N PRO A 176 8.53 9.07 -18.26
CA PRO A 176 9.22 10.17 -17.59
C PRO A 176 8.56 10.58 -16.27
N LEU A 177 7.35 10.10 -15.95
CA LEU A 177 6.56 10.50 -14.80
C LEU A 177 6.56 9.47 -13.67
N LEU A 178 6.78 8.19 -14.01
CA LEU A 178 6.68 7.06 -13.08
C LEU A 178 7.92 6.17 -13.16
N PRO A 179 8.41 5.64 -12.05
CA PRO A 179 9.43 4.60 -12.08
C PRO A 179 8.87 3.29 -12.64
N ASP A 180 9.74 2.44 -13.20
CA ASP A 180 9.38 1.19 -13.89
C ASP A 180 8.48 0.27 -13.08
N TYR A 181 8.70 0.17 -11.76
CA TYR A 181 7.90 -0.68 -10.87
C TYR A 181 6.47 -0.18 -10.64
N MET A 182 6.17 1.08 -11.00
CA MET A 182 4.83 1.68 -10.97
C MET A 182 4.12 1.62 -12.32
N MET A 183 4.80 1.22 -13.38
CA MET A 183 4.21 1.16 -14.73
C MET A 183 3.05 0.15 -14.77
N PRO A 184 1.85 0.55 -15.21
CA PRO A 184 0.73 -0.36 -15.39
C PRO A 184 1.05 -1.48 -16.37
N SER A 185 0.69 -2.69 -16.00
CA SER A 185 0.80 -3.87 -16.86
C SER A 185 -0.36 -3.95 -17.87
N PHE A 186 -1.49 -3.32 -17.54
CA PHE A 186 -2.70 -3.30 -18.35
C PHE A 186 -3.29 -1.90 -18.35
N PHE A 187 -3.66 -1.43 -19.55
CA PHE A 187 -4.45 -0.23 -19.75
C PHE A 187 -5.81 -0.65 -20.32
N VAL A 188 -6.88 -0.30 -19.61
CA VAL A 188 -8.24 -0.73 -19.97
C VAL A 188 -9.09 0.51 -20.16
N ARG A 189 -9.46 0.79 -21.41
CA ARG A 189 -10.47 1.80 -21.69
C ARG A 189 -11.85 1.27 -21.34
N ILE A 190 -12.61 2.07 -20.60
CA ILE A 190 -14.02 1.82 -20.30
C ILE A 190 -14.85 3.03 -20.70
N ASP A 191 -16.11 2.81 -21.03
CA ASP A 191 -16.98 3.91 -21.49
C ASP A 191 -17.41 4.81 -20.32
N GLU A 192 -17.68 4.21 -19.16
CA GLU A 192 -18.10 4.90 -17.96
C GLU A 192 -17.39 4.33 -16.72
N MET A 193 -16.96 5.21 -15.80
CA MET A 193 -16.34 4.79 -14.54
C MET A 193 -17.42 4.35 -13.55
N PRO A 194 -17.39 3.11 -13.06
CA PRO A 194 -18.37 2.65 -12.09
C PRO A 194 -18.25 3.42 -10.78
N VAL A 195 -19.38 3.83 -10.21
CA VAL A 195 -19.44 4.59 -8.96
C VAL A 195 -20.34 3.90 -7.94
N THR A 196 -19.96 4.00 -6.68
CA THR A 196 -20.77 3.57 -5.54
C THR A 196 -21.95 4.53 -5.34
N PRO A 197 -23.01 4.14 -4.59
CA PRO A 197 -24.11 5.06 -4.23
C PRO A 197 -23.66 6.35 -3.57
N GLY A 198 -22.48 6.37 -2.95
CA GLY A 198 -21.86 7.57 -2.33
C GLY A 198 -21.02 8.41 -3.31
N GLY A 199 -21.05 8.13 -4.64
CA GLY A 199 -20.33 8.91 -5.66
C GLY A 199 -18.83 8.64 -5.76
N LYS A 200 -18.28 7.64 -5.04
CA LYS A 200 -16.87 7.23 -5.16
C LYS A 200 -16.72 6.13 -6.23
N ILE A 201 -15.58 6.08 -6.90
CA ILE A 201 -15.28 5.01 -7.87
C ILE A 201 -15.38 3.64 -7.19
N ASP A 202 -16.17 2.75 -7.77
CA ASP A 202 -16.30 1.36 -7.34
C ASP A 202 -15.24 0.49 -8.02
N LYS A 203 -14.07 0.39 -7.39
CA LYS A 203 -12.96 -0.42 -7.91
C LYS A 203 -13.29 -1.91 -8.01
N LYS A 204 -14.32 -2.40 -7.30
CA LYS A 204 -14.73 -3.83 -7.35
C LYS A 204 -15.60 -4.15 -8.58
N ALA A 205 -16.26 -3.14 -9.12
CA ALA A 205 -17.09 -3.27 -10.32
C ALA A 205 -16.28 -3.11 -11.63
N LEU A 206 -14.96 -2.84 -11.54
CA LEU A 206 -14.11 -2.75 -12.72
C LEU A 206 -13.96 -4.11 -13.40
N PRO A 207 -14.03 -4.18 -14.76
CA PRO A 207 -13.90 -5.43 -15.49
C PRO A 207 -12.48 -6.00 -15.34
N LEU A 208 -12.35 -7.32 -15.31
CA LEU A 208 -11.00 -7.92 -15.36
C LEU A 208 -10.38 -7.67 -16.75
N PRO A 209 -9.11 -7.23 -16.84
CA PRO A 209 -8.46 -7.07 -18.11
C PRO A 209 -8.38 -8.40 -18.87
N GLU A 210 -8.64 -8.37 -20.18
CA GLU A 210 -8.35 -9.51 -21.04
C GLU A 210 -6.84 -9.71 -21.10
N ILE A 211 -6.35 -10.68 -20.34
CA ILE A 211 -4.95 -11.05 -20.37
C ILE A 211 -4.79 -12.00 -21.55
N ALA A 212 -4.46 -11.45 -22.71
CA ALA A 212 -3.99 -12.26 -23.82
C ALA A 212 -2.81 -13.11 -23.33
N THR A 213 -3.01 -14.39 -23.18
CA THR A 213 -1.90 -15.35 -23.00
C THR A 213 -1.08 -15.27 -24.28
N LYS A 214 -0.02 -14.45 -24.29
CA LYS A 214 1.06 -14.67 -25.25
C LYS A 214 1.58 -16.07 -24.94
N ASN A 215 1.15 -17.06 -25.73
CA ASN A 215 1.80 -18.34 -25.83
C ASN A 215 3.23 -18.05 -26.30
N THR A 216 4.13 -17.85 -25.36
CA THR A 216 5.54 -18.11 -25.63
C THR A 216 5.63 -19.60 -25.82
N GLY A 217 5.48 -20.04 -27.08
CA GLY A 217 5.71 -21.42 -27.48
C GLY A 217 7.12 -21.78 -27.06
N TYR A 218 7.22 -22.54 -25.98
CA TYR A 218 8.42 -23.31 -25.67
C TYR A 218 8.52 -24.38 -26.77
N VAL A 219 9.41 -24.15 -27.72
CA VAL A 219 9.79 -25.18 -28.67
C VAL A 219 10.74 -26.13 -27.93
N GLU A 220 10.25 -27.31 -27.58
CA GLU A 220 11.08 -28.39 -27.08
C GLU A 220 12.16 -28.68 -28.13
N GLY A 221 13.41 -28.42 -27.78
CA GLY A 221 14.55 -28.80 -28.62
C GLY A 221 14.64 -30.33 -28.69
N THR A 222 14.36 -30.86 -29.86
CA THR A 222 14.70 -32.26 -30.20
C THR A 222 16.20 -32.43 -30.14
N LEU A 223 16.65 -33.38 -29.30
CA LEU A 223 18.00 -33.96 -29.30
C LEU A 223 18.29 -34.71 -30.62
#